data_1a47d267fb5c001f8b895a70e85ef121
#
_entry.id   1a47d267fb5c001f8b895a70e85ef121
#
_cell.length_a   1.000
_cell.length_b   1.000
_cell.length_c   1.000
_cell.angle_alpha   90.00
_cell.angle_beta   90.00
_cell.angle_gamma   90.00
#
_symmetry.space_group_name_H-M   'P 1'
#
loop_
_entity.id
_entity.type
_entity.pdbx_description
1 polymer ?
#
loop_
_entity_poly.entity_id
_entity_poly.type
_entity_poly.pdbx_seq_one_letter_code
_entity_poly.pdbx_strand_id
1 'polypeptide(L)' 'MEKLTKTEIKWTVDALQLTIGYYEQVMQRSTNKMERGMAKLQAENLGSVKSKLERVLSSGCKRIAVD' A
#
# COMPACT_ATOMS: atom_id res chain seq x y z
N MET A 1 7.19 -18.87 12.04
CA MET A 1 6.55 -17.78 11.30
C MET A 1 7.15 -16.45 11.73
N GLU A 2 7.68 -15.71 10.80
CA GLU A 2 8.34 -14.45 11.10
C GLU A 2 7.32 -13.35 11.32
N LYS A 3 7.59 -12.51 12.29
CA LYS A 3 6.72 -11.37 12.59
C LYS A 3 7.37 -10.09 12.10
N LEU A 4 6.55 -9.22 11.54
CA LEU A 4 7.03 -7.91 11.12
C LEU A 4 7.13 -6.99 12.33
N THR A 5 8.23 -6.25 12.41
CA THR A 5 8.38 -5.21 13.42
C THR A 5 7.58 -3.98 12.99
N LYS A 6 7.34 -3.05 13.94
CA LYS A 6 6.68 -1.80 13.61
C LYS A 6 7.47 -1.01 12.56
N THR A 7 8.79 -1.04 12.65
CA THR A 7 9.66 -0.37 11.69
C THR A 7 9.50 -0.96 10.30
N GLU A 8 9.45 -2.28 10.20
CA GLU A 8 9.27 -2.95 8.92
C GLU A 8 7.90 -2.62 8.31
N ILE A 9 6.86 -2.56 9.14
CA ILE A 9 5.53 -2.19 8.67
C ILE A 9 5.52 -0.75 8.19
N LYS A 10 6.16 0.15 8.90
CA LYS A 10 6.26 1.54 8.50
C LYS A 10 6.98 1.67 7.15
N TRP A 11 8.08 0.95 6.97
CA TRP A 11 8.80 0.96 5.71
C TRP A 11 7.92 0.42 4.57
N THR A 12 7.13 -0.61 4.85
CA THR A 12 6.21 -1.17 3.86
C THR A 12 5.12 -0.16 3.50
N VAL A 13 4.57 0.53 4.49
CA VAL A 13 3.56 1.57 4.26
C VAL A 13 4.15 2.70 3.40
N ASP A 14 5.37 3.13 3.71
CA ASP A 14 6.03 4.17 2.93
C ASP A 14 6.26 3.73 1.49
N ALA A 15 6.70 2.50 1.28
CA ALA A 15 6.89 1.94 -0.06
C ALA A 15 5.57 1.85 -0.82
N LEU A 16 4.51 1.43 -0.16
CA LEU A 16 3.17 1.37 -0.76
C LEU A 16 2.70 2.77 -1.16
N GLN A 17 2.94 3.76 -0.32
CA GLN A 17 2.55 5.13 -0.61
C GLN A 17 3.26 5.65 -1.87
N LEU A 18 4.55 5.38 -2.00
CA LEU A 18 5.32 5.77 -3.19
C LEU A 18 4.79 5.07 -4.44
N THR A 19 4.48 3.78 -4.32
CA THR A 19 3.95 3.00 -5.43
C THR A 19 2.56 3.49 -5.85
N ILE A 20 1.71 3.80 -4.88
CA ILE A 20 0.38 4.36 -5.15
C ILE A 20 0.52 5.69 -5.87
N GLY A 21 1.44 6.55 -5.42
CA GLY A 21 1.71 7.82 -6.07
C GLY A 21 2.16 7.65 -7.53
N TYR A 22 2.98 6.65 -7.78
CA TYR A 22 3.40 6.32 -9.15
C TYR A 22 2.19 5.96 -10.02
N TYR A 23 1.32 5.09 -9.54
CA TYR A 23 0.14 4.69 -10.31
C TYR A 23 -0.83 5.85 -10.52
N GLU A 24 -0.96 6.73 -9.53
CA GLU A 24 -1.78 7.92 -9.69
C GLU A 24 -1.24 8.82 -10.81
N GLN A 25 0.08 8.98 -10.91
CA GLN A 25 0.69 9.72 -12.00
C GLN A 25 0.43 9.05 -13.34
N VAL A 26 0.51 7.73 -13.40
CA VAL A 26 0.20 6.99 -14.62
C VAL A 26 -1.24 7.25 -15.04
N MET A 27 -2.17 7.23 -14.10
CA MET A 27 -3.57 7.51 -14.40
C MET A 27 -3.78 8.92 -14.97
N GLN A 28 -3.02 9.89 -14.48
CA GLN A 28 -3.16 11.28 -14.93
C GLN A 28 -2.51 11.52 -16.30
N ARG A 29 -1.40 10.83 -16.58
CA ARG A 29 -0.60 11.07 -17.77
C ARG A 29 -0.92 10.14 -18.94
N SER A 30 -1.38 8.93 -18.64
CA SER A 30 -1.65 7.96 -19.69
C SER A 30 -2.92 8.28 -20.44
N THR A 31 -2.88 8.18 -21.77
CA THR A 31 -4.06 8.30 -22.62
C THR A 31 -4.68 6.93 -22.92
N ASN A 32 -3.99 5.86 -22.56
CA ASN A 32 -4.44 4.50 -22.82
C ASN A 32 -5.41 4.06 -21.72
N LYS A 33 -6.65 3.77 -22.10
CA LYS A 33 -7.69 3.38 -21.14
C LYS A 33 -7.33 2.10 -20.38
N MET A 34 -6.72 1.14 -21.06
CA MET A 34 -6.35 -0.12 -20.44
C MET A 34 -5.28 0.11 -19.36
N GLU A 35 -4.28 0.90 -19.68
CA GLU A 35 -3.21 1.23 -18.74
C GLU A 35 -3.76 1.99 -17.53
N ARG A 36 -4.65 2.95 -17.76
CA ARG A 36 -5.28 3.70 -16.69
C ARG A 36 -6.13 2.79 -15.79
N GLY A 37 -6.88 1.87 -16.40
CA GLY A 37 -7.70 0.92 -15.66
C GLY A 37 -6.86 0.01 -14.79
N MET A 38 -5.75 -0.49 -15.31
CA MET A 38 -4.82 -1.33 -14.54
C MET A 38 -4.17 -0.55 -13.41
N ALA A 39 -3.74 0.67 -13.67
CA ALA A 39 -3.14 1.51 -12.65
C ALA A 39 -4.12 1.81 -11.53
N LYS A 40 -5.38 2.09 -11.88
CA LYS A 40 -6.43 2.33 -10.89
C LYS A 40 -6.65 1.09 -10.01
N LEU A 41 -6.72 -0.08 -10.63
CA LEU A 41 -6.92 -1.32 -9.89
C LEU A 41 -5.77 -1.58 -8.92
N GLN A 42 -4.54 -1.41 -9.38
CA GLN A 42 -3.36 -1.61 -8.53
C GLN A 42 -3.34 -0.59 -7.39
N ALA A 43 -3.65 0.67 -7.67
CA ALA A 43 -3.67 1.69 -6.64
C ALA A 43 -4.72 1.39 -5.57
N GLU A 44 -5.89 0.90 -5.97
CA GLU A 44 -6.95 0.51 -5.03
C GLU A 44 -6.50 -0.66 -4.15
N ASN A 45 -5.91 -1.69 -4.76
CA ASN A 45 -5.44 -2.86 -4.03
C ASN A 45 -4.34 -2.48 -3.03
N LEU A 46 -3.38 -1.67 -3.46
CA LEU A 46 -2.30 -1.21 -2.60
C LEU A 46 -2.82 -0.31 -1.49
N GLY A 47 -3.80 0.53 -1.80
CA GLY A 47 -4.43 1.38 -0.79
C GLY A 47 -5.14 0.57 0.28
N SER A 48 -5.78 -0.53 -0.09
CA SER A 48 -6.43 -1.43 0.87
C SER A 48 -5.40 -2.05 1.81
N VAL A 49 -4.30 -2.56 1.27
CA VAL A 49 -3.23 -3.14 2.08
C VAL A 49 -2.61 -2.10 3.00
N LYS A 50 -2.34 -0.90 2.46
CA LYS A 50 -1.78 0.20 3.23
C LYS A 50 -2.68 0.54 4.41
N SER A 51 -4.00 0.64 4.19
CA SER A 51 -4.96 0.96 5.25
C SER A 51 -4.93 -0.09 6.35
N LYS A 52 -4.84 -1.36 6.01
CA LYS A 52 -4.75 -2.44 6.98
C LYS A 52 -3.49 -2.31 7.84
N LEU A 53 -2.35 -2.04 7.20
CA LEU A 53 -1.08 -1.88 7.91
C LEU A 53 -1.09 -0.64 8.80
N GLU A 54 -1.64 0.46 8.33
CA GLU A 54 -1.76 1.68 9.12
C GLU A 54 -2.64 1.46 10.35
N ARG A 55 -3.71 0.69 10.19
CA ARG A 55 -4.59 0.36 11.30
C ARG A 55 -3.85 -0.43 12.37
N VAL A 56 -3.02 -1.37 11.96
CA VAL A 56 -2.19 -2.15 12.89
C VAL A 56 -1.23 -1.23 13.65
N LEU A 57 -0.58 -0.30 12.96
CA LEU A 57 0.32 0.66 13.59
C LEU A 57 -0.41 1.55 14.59
N SER A 58 -1.61 2.02 14.23
CA SER A 58 -2.41 2.90 15.08
C SER A 58 -2.95 2.21 16.32
N SER A 59 -3.20 0.90 16.24
CA SER A 59 -3.77 0.17 17.36
C SER A 59 -2.79 -0.02 18.51
N GLY A 60 -1.52 0.27 18.30
CA GLY A 60 -0.50 0.07 19.31
C GLY A 60 -0.25 -1.38 19.64
N CYS A 61 -0.68 -2.29 18.79
CA CYS A 61 -0.48 -3.71 19.00
C CYS A 61 1.00 -4.04 19.08
N LYS A 62 1.38 -4.66 20.16
CA LYS A 62 2.75 -5.12 20.36
C LYS A 62 3.04 -6.38 19.57
N ARG A 63 2.00 -7.07 19.15
CA ARG A 63 2.11 -8.26 18.34
C ARG A 63 1.41 -8.02 17.03
N ILE A 64 2.16 -8.14 15.98
CA ILE A 64 1.58 -8.14 14.67
C ILE A 64 1.78 -9.53 14.16
N ALA A 65 0.72 -10.31 14.27
CA ALA A 65 0.68 -11.60 13.62
C ALA A 65 0.26 -11.34 12.20
N VAL A 66 1.18 -11.45 11.30
CA VAL A 66 0.85 -11.42 9.89
C VAL A 66 0.69 -12.88 9.49
N ASP A 67 -0.52 -13.29 9.50
CA ASP A 67 -0.84 -14.61 9.00
C ASP A 67 -1.13 -14.55 7.51
#